data_0526c9eb7518cf4f8bc60683bf2c3cb5
#
_entry.id   0526c9eb7518cf4f8bc60683bf2c3cb5
#
_cell.length_a   1.000
_cell.length_b   1.000
_cell.length_c   1.000
_cell.angle_alpha   90.00
_cell.angle_beta   90.00
_cell.angle_gamma   90.00
#
_symmetry.space_group_name_H-M   'P 1'
#
loop_
_entity.id
_entity.type
_entity.pdbx_description
1 polymer ?
#
loop_
_entity_poly.entity_id
_entity_poly.type
_entity_poly.pdbx_seq_one_letter_code
_entity_poly.pdbx_strand_id
1 'polypeptide(L)'
;MNNVSVQYVNQLSKKYFVSLVGDIFEHSPWVAEEAYSKGPFSSVEQLHAMMKEIVAQASIEKKLKLLQAHPNLGENIAMTSASIEEQTKAGLQNLTQDEYEQFSSLNGTYMEKFPFPFILAVRGKQKEDIYEAMQSRLLNTEQTEFDTALEEVYKIAFFRLTDKITEDKETKKRA
;
A
#
# COMPACT_ATOMS: atom_id res chain seq x y z
N MET A 1 -15.79 -1.66 -10.23
CA MET A 1 -15.72 -3.03 -9.69
C MET A 1 -16.75 -3.16 -8.59
N ASN A 2 -17.46 -4.28 -8.53
CA ASN A 2 -18.38 -4.50 -7.40
C ASN A 2 -17.57 -4.86 -6.17
N ASN A 3 -17.65 -4.02 -5.14
CA ASN A 3 -17.07 -4.34 -3.84
C ASN A 3 -17.78 -5.55 -3.26
N VAL A 4 -17.03 -6.43 -2.62
CA VAL A 4 -17.56 -7.60 -1.93
C VAL A 4 -17.74 -7.31 -0.44
N SER A 5 -18.64 -8.02 0.24
CA SER A 5 -18.81 -7.87 1.68
C SER A 5 -17.77 -8.67 2.47
N VAL A 6 -17.56 -8.29 3.73
CA VAL A 6 -16.71 -9.05 4.66
C VAL A 6 -17.23 -10.48 4.84
N GLN A 7 -18.54 -10.66 4.89
CA GLN A 7 -19.16 -11.97 4.98
C GLN A 7 -18.80 -12.84 3.77
N TYR A 8 -18.83 -12.28 2.56
CA TYR A 8 -18.39 -12.99 1.35
C TYR A 8 -16.92 -13.39 1.43
N VAL A 9 -16.05 -12.47 1.88
CA VAL A 9 -14.61 -12.75 2.04
C VAL A 9 -14.37 -13.96 2.95
N ASN A 10 -15.13 -14.06 4.04
CA ASN A 10 -15.03 -15.17 5.00
C ASN A 10 -15.48 -16.54 4.44
N GLN A 11 -16.20 -16.56 3.32
CA GLN A 11 -16.64 -17.79 2.67
C GLN A 11 -15.69 -18.27 1.57
N LEU A 12 -14.68 -17.47 1.22
CA LEU A 12 -13.74 -17.81 0.15
C LEU A 12 -12.81 -18.95 0.57
N SER A 13 -12.49 -19.81 -0.39
CA SER A 13 -11.34 -20.70 -0.24
C SER A 13 -10.03 -19.91 -0.26
N LYS A 14 -8.96 -20.49 0.26
CA LYS A 14 -7.63 -19.83 0.29
C LYS A 14 -7.22 -19.28 -1.08
N LYS A 15 -7.42 -20.05 -2.14
CA LYS A 15 -7.11 -19.63 -3.52
C LYS A 15 -7.83 -18.35 -3.91
N TYR A 16 -9.13 -18.27 -3.67
CA TYR A 16 -9.93 -17.10 -4.03
C TYR A 16 -9.69 -15.92 -3.09
N PHE A 17 -9.45 -16.17 -1.82
CA PHE A 17 -9.04 -15.12 -0.86
C PHE A 17 -7.73 -14.46 -1.29
N VAL A 18 -6.71 -15.23 -1.59
CA VAL A 18 -5.40 -14.70 -2.05
C VAL A 18 -5.56 -14.03 -3.42
N SER A 19 -6.40 -14.54 -4.31
CA SER A 19 -6.70 -13.86 -5.58
C SER A 19 -7.35 -12.49 -5.37
N LEU A 20 -8.20 -12.33 -4.35
CA LEU A 20 -8.89 -11.08 -4.05
C LEU A 20 -7.98 -10.05 -3.38
N VAL A 21 -7.21 -10.46 -2.38
CA VAL A 21 -6.45 -9.54 -1.50
C VAL A 21 -4.93 -9.75 -1.52
N GLY A 22 -4.42 -10.61 -2.40
CA GLY A 22 -2.98 -10.88 -2.51
C GLY A 22 -2.16 -9.73 -3.07
N ASP A 23 -2.78 -8.77 -3.74
CA ASP A 23 -2.17 -7.57 -4.29
C ASP A 23 -2.31 -6.33 -3.38
N ILE A 24 -2.90 -6.47 -2.20
CA ILE A 24 -3.03 -5.39 -1.21
C ILE A 24 -1.65 -4.87 -0.79
N PHE A 25 -0.70 -5.78 -0.55
CA PHE A 25 0.71 -5.46 -0.36
C PHE A 25 1.47 -5.71 -1.66
N GLU A 26 2.16 -4.71 -2.16
CA GLU A 26 2.81 -4.71 -3.47
C GLU A 26 3.70 -5.94 -3.67
N HIS A 27 3.41 -6.76 -4.68
CA HIS A 27 4.12 -8.00 -5.01
C HIS A 27 4.42 -8.93 -3.82
N SER A 28 3.56 -8.91 -2.79
CA SER A 28 3.78 -9.63 -1.52
C SER A 28 2.55 -10.46 -1.12
N PRO A 29 2.12 -11.44 -1.93
CA PRO A 29 0.93 -12.24 -1.65
C PRO A 29 1.04 -13.08 -0.38
N TRP A 30 2.23 -13.30 0.15
CA TRP A 30 2.47 -14.03 1.38
C TRP A 30 1.70 -13.45 2.59
N VAL A 31 1.45 -12.14 2.61
CA VAL A 31 0.66 -11.50 3.67
C VAL A 31 -0.77 -12.01 3.65
N ALA A 32 -1.40 -12.08 2.48
CA ALA A 32 -2.75 -12.64 2.32
C ALA A 32 -2.78 -14.14 2.61
N GLU A 33 -1.76 -14.88 2.18
CA GLU A 33 -1.63 -16.31 2.42
C GLU A 33 -1.60 -16.64 3.92
N GLU A 34 -0.87 -15.86 4.71
CA GLU A 34 -0.80 -16.00 6.16
C GLU A 34 -2.09 -15.51 6.85
N ALA A 35 -2.67 -14.40 6.37
CA ALA A 35 -3.91 -13.84 6.91
C ALA A 35 -5.10 -14.79 6.76
N TYR A 36 -5.17 -15.57 5.69
CA TYR A 36 -6.27 -16.51 5.45
C TYR A 36 -6.55 -17.43 6.65
N SER A 37 -5.50 -17.95 7.29
CA SER A 37 -5.63 -18.87 8.44
C SER A 37 -6.05 -18.17 9.74
N LYS A 38 -6.11 -16.85 9.75
CA LYS A 38 -6.46 -16.02 10.92
C LYS A 38 -7.92 -15.57 10.93
N GLY A 39 -8.66 -15.86 9.85
CA GLY A 39 -10.11 -15.59 9.80
C GLY A 39 -10.94 -16.54 10.66
N PRO A 40 -12.27 -16.35 10.70
CA PRO A 40 -13.01 -15.31 9.97
C PRO A 40 -12.79 -13.90 10.53
N PHE A 41 -13.05 -12.87 9.71
CA PHE A 41 -12.89 -11.47 10.07
C PHE A 41 -14.25 -10.83 10.31
N SER A 42 -14.35 -9.96 11.31
CA SER A 42 -15.58 -9.23 11.66
C SER A 42 -15.75 -7.93 10.87
N SER A 43 -14.65 -7.36 10.38
CA SER A 43 -14.63 -6.07 9.67
C SER A 43 -13.41 -5.96 8.75
N VAL A 44 -13.41 -4.97 7.86
CA VAL A 44 -12.25 -4.62 7.03
C VAL A 44 -11.08 -4.19 7.90
N GLU A 45 -11.37 -3.43 8.96
CA GLU A 45 -10.38 -2.99 9.94
C GLU A 45 -9.69 -4.16 10.62
N GLN A 46 -10.44 -5.22 10.99
CA GLN A 46 -9.85 -6.41 11.60
C GLN A 46 -8.95 -7.16 10.61
N LEU A 47 -9.37 -7.31 9.37
CA LEU A 47 -8.54 -7.89 8.31
C LEU A 47 -7.25 -7.08 8.11
N HIS A 48 -7.37 -5.76 8.04
CA HIS A 48 -6.22 -4.85 7.91
C HIS A 48 -5.28 -4.97 9.11
N ALA A 49 -5.81 -4.94 10.34
CA ALA A 49 -5.02 -5.07 11.56
C ALA A 49 -4.26 -6.39 11.60
N MET A 50 -4.88 -7.49 11.15
CA MET A 50 -4.22 -8.80 11.06
C MET A 50 -3.11 -8.81 10.01
N MET A 51 -3.34 -8.25 8.84
CA MET A 51 -2.30 -8.13 7.81
C MET A 51 -1.14 -7.25 8.28
N LYS A 52 -1.42 -6.12 8.94
CA LYS A 52 -0.41 -5.26 9.56
C LYS A 52 0.43 -6.02 10.58
N GLU A 53 -0.21 -6.80 11.45
CA GLU A 53 0.49 -7.61 12.46
C GLU A 53 1.40 -8.66 11.83
N ILE A 54 0.94 -9.35 10.79
CA ILE A 54 1.74 -10.32 10.05
C ILE A 54 3.03 -9.67 9.50
N VAL A 55 2.91 -8.50 8.90
CA VAL A 55 4.08 -7.75 8.41
C VAL A 55 4.95 -7.27 9.58
N ALA A 56 4.36 -6.75 10.66
CA ALA A 56 5.09 -6.26 11.83
C ALA A 56 5.93 -7.35 12.49
N GLN A 57 5.43 -8.58 12.54
CA GLN A 57 6.11 -9.74 13.11
C GLN A 57 7.08 -10.44 12.14
N ALA A 58 7.05 -10.08 10.87
CA ALA A 58 7.97 -10.64 9.88
C ALA A 58 9.42 -10.24 10.14
N SER A 59 10.36 -11.02 9.59
CA SER A 59 11.77 -10.68 9.67
C SER A 59 12.07 -9.34 8.98
N ILE A 60 13.15 -8.68 9.40
CA ILE A 60 13.63 -7.43 8.77
C ILE A 60 13.85 -7.65 7.26
N GLU A 61 14.39 -8.81 6.87
CA GLU A 61 14.60 -9.15 5.46
C GLU A 61 13.29 -9.20 4.66
N LYS A 62 12.23 -9.82 5.21
CA LYS A 62 10.90 -9.85 4.57
C LYS A 62 10.30 -8.45 4.47
N LYS A 63 10.41 -7.64 5.52
CA LYS A 63 9.96 -6.24 5.52
C LYS A 63 10.71 -5.42 4.48
N LEU A 64 12.03 -5.57 4.40
CA LEU A 64 12.84 -4.87 3.42
C LEU A 64 12.45 -5.23 1.98
N LYS A 65 12.26 -6.53 1.70
CA LYS A 65 11.79 -6.99 0.38
C LYS A 65 10.41 -6.42 0.04
N LEU A 66 9.50 -6.33 1.03
CA LEU A 66 8.20 -5.69 0.86
C LEU A 66 8.35 -4.22 0.45
N LEU A 67 9.21 -3.46 1.12
CA LEU A 67 9.46 -2.06 0.77
C LEU A 67 10.09 -1.93 -0.62
N GLN A 68 11.05 -2.78 -0.94
CA GLN A 68 11.74 -2.81 -2.25
C GLN A 68 10.83 -3.20 -3.41
N ALA A 69 9.72 -3.88 -3.14
CA ALA A 69 8.72 -4.22 -4.16
C ALA A 69 7.89 -3.02 -4.63
N HIS A 70 7.90 -1.90 -3.90
CA HIS A 70 7.16 -0.69 -4.29
C HIS A 70 7.86 0.07 -5.40
N PRO A 71 7.11 0.66 -6.36
CA PRO A 71 7.68 1.49 -7.42
C PRO A 71 8.08 2.87 -6.88
N ASN A 72 9.05 3.49 -7.54
CA ASN A 72 9.33 4.91 -7.37
C ASN A 72 8.14 5.76 -7.83
N LEU A 73 7.85 6.85 -7.12
CA LEU A 73 6.78 7.76 -7.49
C LEU A 73 7.20 8.69 -8.63
N GLY A 74 6.31 8.87 -9.60
CA GLY A 74 6.52 9.79 -10.73
C GLY A 74 7.47 9.26 -11.82
N GLU A 75 7.88 7.99 -11.78
CA GLU A 75 8.72 7.37 -12.82
C GLU A 75 7.89 6.49 -13.76
N ASN A 76 8.32 6.39 -15.02
CA ASN A 76 7.71 5.54 -16.04
C ASN A 76 8.29 4.12 -15.97
N ILE A 77 7.85 3.35 -14.99
CA ILE A 77 8.25 1.95 -14.76
C ILE A 77 7.04 1.03 -14.73
N ALA A 78 7.28 -0.26 -14.87
CA ALA A 78 6.23 -1.26 -14.70
C ALA A 78 5.72 -1.27 -13.25
N MET A 79 4.41 -1.17 -13.08
CA MET A 79 3.71 -1.09 -11.79
C MET A 79 2.48 -1.97 -11.79
N THR A 80 1.97 -2.29 -10.60
CA THR A 80 0.64 -2.89 -10.45
C THR A 80 -0.46 -1.91 -10.86
N SER A 81 -1.64 -2.43 -11.24
CA SER A 81 -2.78 -1.59 -11.60
C SER A 81 -3.19 -0.63 -10.48
N ALA A 82 -3.09 -1.07 -9.22
CA ALA A 82 -3.38 -0.23 -8.06
C ALA A 82 -2.39 0.94 -7.94
N SER A 83 -1.09 0.69 -8.10
CA SER A 83 -0.07 1.76 -8.09
C SER A 83 -0.24 2.74 -9.24
N ILE A 84 -0.59 2.27 -10.45
CA ILE A 84 -0.89 3.14 -11.59
C ILE A 84 -2.06 4.07 -11.27
N GLU A 85 -3.16 3.53 -10.75
CA GLU A 85 -4.35 4.31 -10.41
C GLU A 85 -4.06 5.34 -9.32
N GLU A 86 -3.37 4.95 -8.26
CA GLU A 86 -2.99 5.83 -7.15
C GLU A 86 -2.11 6.99 -7.64
N GLN A 87 -1.08 6.72 -8.43
CA GLN A 87 -0.19 7.75 -8.97
C GLN A 87 -0.89 8.65 -10.00
N THR A 88 -1.78 8.10 -10.82
CA THR A 88 -2.58 8.88 -11.77
C THR A 88 -3.49 9.89 -11.07
N LYS A 89 -4.19 9.46 -10.02
CA LYS A 89 -5.05 10.34 -9.21
C LYS A 89 -4.27 11.44 -8.48
N ALA A 90 -3.03 11.20 -8.13
CA ALA A 90 -2.13 12.17 -7.51
C ALA A 90 -1.46 13.12 -8.53
N GLY A 91 -1.72 12.96 -9.82
CA GLY A 91 -1.15 13.80 -10.88
C GLY A 91 0.25 13.41 -11.32
N LEU A 92 0.79 12.29 -10.85
CA LEU A 92 2.16 11.84 -11.16
C LEU A 92 2.35 11.28 -12.58
N GLN A 93 1.27 11.05 -13.31
CA GLN A 93 1.32 10.63 -14.72
C GLN A 93 1.38 11.83 -15.69
N ASN A 94 1.16 13.06 -15.22
CA ASN A 94 1.11 14.28 -15.99
C ASN A 94 2.17 15.30 -15.54
N LEU A 95 3.36 14.83 -15.23
CA LEU A 95 4.49 15.69 -14.89
C LEU A 95 5.02 16.40 -16.14
N THR A 96 5.40 17.67 -16.00
CA THR A 96 6.24 18.34 -17.01
C THR A 96 7.61 17.67 -17.04
N GLN A 97 8.41 17.98 -18.10
CA GLN A 97 9.78 17.46 -18.19
C GLN A 97 10.61 17.86 -16.96
N ASP A 98 10.53 19.12 -16.55
CA ASP A 98 11.27 19.63 -15.39
C ASP A 98 10.81 18.96 -14.08
N GLU A 99 9.50 18.77 -13.89
CA GLU A 99 8.97 18.05 -12.74
C GLU A 99 9.41 16.59 -12.72
N TYR A 100 9.38 15.91 -13.86
CA TYR A 100 9.86 14.53 -13.99
C TYR A 100 11.35 14.42 -13.59
N GLU A 101 12.18 15.33 -14.08
CA GLU A 101 13.62 15.35 -13.75
C GLU A 101 13.84 15.62 -12.25
N GLN A 102 13.04 16.49 -11.64
CA GLN A 102 13.10 16.76 -10.20
C GLN A 102 12.69 15.52 -9.38
N PHE A 103 11.60 14.85 -9.73
CA PHE A 103 11.18 13.61 -9.06
C PHE A 103 12.21 12.51 -9.24
N SER A 104 12.72 12.33 -10.44
CA SER A 104 13.75 11.32 -10.75
C SER A 104 15.04 11.58 -9.95
N SER A 105 15.47 12.83 -9.86
CA SER A 105 16.65 13.23 -9.06
C SER A 105 16.42 12.96 -7.56
N LEU A 106 15.25 13.30 -7.01
CA LEU A 106 14.93 13.01 -5.61
C LEU A 106 14.83 11.52 -5.33
N ASN A 107 14.21 10.75 -6.21
CA ASN A 107 14.17 9.29 -6.11
C ASN A 107 15.58 8.70 -6.09
N GLY A 108 16.48 9.18 -6.97
CA GLY A 108 17.89 8.78 -6.98
C GLY A 108 18.59 9.08 -5.66
N THR A 109 18.49 10.31 -5.17
CA THR A 109 19.07 10.73 -3.88
C THR A 109 18.51 9.91 -2.72
N TYR A 110 17.22 9.64 -2.74
CA TYR A 110 16.55 8.82 -1.71
C TYR A 110 17.08 7.38 -1.71
N MET A 111 17.19 6.76 -2.89
CA MET A 111 17.69 5.39 -3.05
C MET A 111 19.20 5.27 -2.74
N GLU A 112 19.98 6.32 -2.90
CA GLU A 112 21.39 6.36 -2.45
C GLU A 112 21.51 6.36 -0.92
N LYS A 113 20.55 6.97 -0.23
CA LYS A 113 20.56 7.07 1.22
C LYS A 113 19.88 5.88 1.91
N PHE A 114 18.76 5.38 1.35
CA PHE A 114 17.94 4.34 1.94
C PHE A 114 17.86 3.10 1.04
N PRO A 115 17.85 1.87 1.60
CA PRO A 115 17.87 0.63 0.81
C PRO A 115 16.50 0.25 0.22
N PHE A 116 15.58 1.19 0.07
CA PHE A 116 14.23 1.01 -0.46
C PHE A 116 13.74 2.31 -1.11
N PRO A 117 12.75 2.26 -2.03
CA PRO A 117 12.20 3.45 -2.66
C PRO A 117 11.40 4.32 -1.66
N PHE A 118 11.21 5.58 -2.00
CA PHE A 118 10.31 6.46 -1.25
C PHE A 118 8.87 5.97 -1.37
N ILE A 119 8.24 5.73 -0.24
CA ILE A 119 6.86 5.22 -0.14
C ILE A 119 6.00 6.24 0.61
N LEU A 120 4.88 6.61 0.01
CA LEU A 120 3.90 7.53 0.56
C LEU A 120 2.50 7.11 0.11
N ALA A 121 1.55 7.10 1.03
CA ALA A 121 0.14 6.99 0.68
C ALA A 121 -0.31 8.31 0.03
N VAL A 122 -0.49 8.28 -1.29
CA VAL A 122 -0.71 9.49 -2.10
C VAL A 122 -2.18 9.90 -2.24
N ARG A 123 -3.11 9.11 -1.70
CA ARG A 123 -4.54 9.43 -1.75
C ARG A 123 -4.82 10.78 -1.09
N GLY A 124 -5.48 11.67 -1.83
CA GLY A 124 -5.78 13.03 -1.37
C GLY A 124 -4.61 14.02 -1.43
N LYS A 125 -3.48 13.61 -1.97
CA LYS A 125 -2.28 14.45 -2.14
C LYS A 125 -2.12 14.86 -3.60
N GLN A 126 -1.49 16.04 -3.79
CA GLN A 126 -1.05 16.51 -5.08
C GLN A 126 0.45 16.31 -5.26
N LYS A 127 0.96 16.45 -6.47
CA LYS A 127 2.39 16.27 -6.78
C LYS A 127 3.30 17.16 -5.93
N GLU A 128 2.86 18.38 -5.61
CA GLU A 128 3.60 19.32 -4.75
C GLU A 128 3.75 18.79 -3.33
N ASP A 129 2.67 18.26 -2.74
CA ASP A 129 2.69 17.65 -1.39
C ASP A 129 3.65 16.46 -1.33
N ILE A 130 3.66 15.66 -2.40
CA ILE A 130 4.53 14.47 -2.51
C ILE A 130 5.99 14.91 -2.60
N TYR A 131 6.30 15.91 -3.41
CA TYR A 131 7.65 16.46 -3.57
C TYR A 131 8.19 17.00 -2.25
N GLU A 132 7.39 17.80 -1.52
CA GLU A 132 7.75 18.32 -0.20
C GLU A 132 7.97 17.20 0.82
N ALA A 133 7.13 16.17 0.82
CA ALA A 133 7.30 15.01 1.69
C ALA A 133 8.60 14.26 1.40
N MET A 134 8.97 14.09 0.13
CA MET A 134 10.25 13.46 -0.26
C MET A 134 11.44 14.26 0.28
N GLN A 135 11.43 15.58 0.11
CA GLN A 135 12.50 16.45 0.61
C GLN A 135 12.63 16.39 2.14
N SER A 136 11.51 16.45 2.86
CA SER A 136 11.47 16.39 4.32
C SER A 136 11.98 15.05 4.83
N ARG A 137 11.56 13.94 4.23
CA ARG A 137 11.92 12.60 4.68
C ARG A 137 13.37 12.21 4.38
N LEU A 138 14.00 12.85 3.41
CA LEU A 138 15.45 12.72 3.19
C LEU A 138 16.30 13.13 4.40
N LEU A 139 15.77 13.93 5.32
CA LEU A 139 16.45 14.34 6.55
C LEU A 139 16.40 13.27 7.64
N ASN A 140 15.55 12.27 7.53
CA ASN A 140 15.39 11.22 8.50
C ASN A 140 16.61 10.29 8.58
N THR A 141 16.77 9.62 9.72
CA THR A 141 17.70 8.48 9.85
C THR A 141 17.13 7.26 9.09
N GLU A 142 17.98 6.30 8.76
CA GLU A 142 17.56 5.07 8.08
C GLU A 142 16.49 4.30 8.89
N GLN A 143 16.67 4.20 10.22
CA GLN A 143 15.69 3.53 11.08
C GLN A 143 14.35 4.26 11.10
N THR A 144 14.35 5.58 11.27
CA THR A 144 13.12 6.38 11.25
C THR A 144 12.40 6.23 9.90
N GLU A 145 13.15 6.24 8.81
CA GLU A 145 12.60 6.16 7.46
C GLU A 145 12.06 4.76 7.16
N PHE A 146 12.73 3.70 7.64
CA PHE A 146 12.23 2.33 7.54
C PHE A 146 10.88 2.17 8.24
N ASP A 147 10.75 2.67 9.47
CA ASP A 147 9.51 2.62 10.23
C ASP A 147 8.41 3.46 9.57
N THR A 148 8.76 4.66 9.08
CA THR A 148 7.84 5.54 8.35
C THR A 148 7.35 4.90 7.06
N ALA A 149 8.24 4.27 6.29
CA ALA A 149 7.87 3.58 5.06
C ALA A 149 6.89 2.44 5.32
N LEU A 150 7.08 1.65 6.38
CA LEU A 150 6.13 0.61 6.77
C LEU A 150 4.77 1.18 7.15
N GLU A 151 4.71 2.27 7.91
CA GLU A 151 3.45 2.93 8.26
C GLU A 151 2.72 3.45 7.01
N GLU A 152 3.45 3.97 6.02
CA GLU A 152 2.85 4.38 4.74
C GLU A 152 2.32 3.17 3.94
N VAL A 153 3.04 2.05 3.94
CA VAL A 153 2.55 0.78 3.34
C VAL A 153 1.26 0.34 4.01
N TYR A 154 1.13 0.42 5.33
CA TYR A 154 -0.10 0.07 6.04
C TYR A 154 -1.28 0.96 5.67
N LYS A 155 -1.05 2.27 5.47
CA LYS A 155 -2.08 3.19 4.98
C LYS A 155 -2.54 2.83 3.56
N ILE A 156 -1.60 2.56 2.66
CA ILE A 156 -1.89 2.13 1.30
C ILE A 156 -2.72 0.83 1.31
N ALA A 157 -2.33 -0.14 2.12
CA ALA A 157 -3.04 -1.40 2.27
C ALA A 157 -4.49 -1.18 2.75
N PHE A 158 -4.71 -0.31 3.72
CA PHE A 158 -6.05 0.01 4.20
C PHE A 158 -6.92 0.62 3.10
N PHE A 159 -6.40 1.58 2.35
CA PHE A 159 -7.14 2.17 1.23
C PHE A 159 -7.50 1.13 0.16
N ARG A 160 -6.55 0.26 -0.21
CA ARG A 160 -6.79 -0.80 -1.19
C ARG A 160 -7.83 -1.83 -0.71
N LEU A 161 -7.81 -2.17 0.59
CA LEU A 161 -8.83 -3.04 1.18
C LEU A 161 -10.22 -2.41 1.13
N THR A 162 -10.36 -1.15 1.53
CA THR A 162 -11.65 -0.45 1.52
C THR A 162 -12.18 -0.20 0.11
N ASP A 163 -11.32 -0.17 -0.89
CA ASP A 163 -11.72 -0.09 -2.30
C ASP A 163 -12.28 -1.43 -2.83
N LYS A 164 -11.91 -2.56 -2.21
CA LYS A 164 -12.36 -3.91 -2.63
C LYS A 164 -13.46 -4.50 -1.76
N ILE A 165 -13.46 -4.16 -0.49
CA ILE A 165 -14.32 -4.78 0.51
C ILE A 165 -15.15 -3.71 1.22
N THR A 166 -16.45 -3.95 1.32
CA THR A 166 -17.38 -3.11 2.09
C THR A 166 -17.81 -3.83 3.35
N GLU A 167 -18.14 -3.04 4.39
CA GLU A 167 -18.82 -3.57 5.56
C GLU A 167 -20.19 -4.16 5.17
N ASP A 168 -20.59 -5.21 5.86
CA ASP A 168 -21.91 -5.78 5.69
C ASP A 168 -22.95 -4.72 6.09
N LYS A 169 -23.84 -4.38 5.17
CA LYS A 169 -24.97 -3.52 5.53
C LYS A 169 -25.79 -4.26 6.59
N GLU A 170 -25.73 -3.79 7.83
CA GLU A 170 -26.73 -4.19 8.81
C GLU A 170 -28.11 -4.00 8.19
N THR A 171 -28.81 -5.10 7.98
CA THR A 171 -30.23 -5.07 7.73
C THR A 171 -30.86 -4.46 8.98
N LYS A 172 -31.09 -3.13 8.99
CA LYS A 172 -31.97 -2.51 9.97
C LYS A 172 -33.27 -3.25 9.87
N LYS A 173 -33.46 -4.26 10.71
CA LYS A 173 -34.80 -4.84 10.99
C LYS A 173 -35.63 -3.68 11.49
N ARG A 174 -36.56 -3.25 10.66
CA ARG A 174 -37.65 -2.40 11.08
C ARG A 174 -38.37 -3.13 12.22
N ALA A 175 -38.28 -2.57 13.39
CA ALA A 175 -39.20 -2.89 14.47
C ALA A 175 -40.55 -2.28 14.14
#